data_a732fac024304ad3ed7ac2828321905d
#
_entry.id   a732fac024304ad3ed7ac2828321905d
#
_cell.length_a   1.000
_cell.length_b   1.000
_cell.length_c   1.000
_cell.angle_alpha   90.00
_cell.angle_beta   90.00
_cell.angle_gamma   90.00
#
_symmetry.space_group_name_H-M   'P 1'
#
loop_
_entity.id
_entity.type
_entity.pdbx_description
1 polymer ?
#
loop_
_entity_poly.entity_id
_entity_poly.type
_entity_poly.pdbx_seq_one_letter_code
_entity_poly.pdbx_strand_id
1 'polypeptide(L)'
;MIEAIGNSIQWIGLILGYGFLTHGILLFNDGLHWDGWLVELWQQNKDRNSMRRFYWEVGMPNLYFEHQTLGRFPRRMLVYRVLSLTSLLITALSVFLIAVYTTAFNPLQAAVISLLLLSYPAYAVTFDGVVSLQYTFKIALFYVGCFFATTTIGQHNLLGNIGFSASLILFFASFMASSTLVFFWGYLLLYVWLVHTRLPDGFGTYEYVKITLMAILPFAYWIMKETWFPRHGYYKNYNRIRLRSFSILQVGLRAFRYGIDVPMFKPIMEMVGSKHAFLTLLSAFLGLLAFDLGKDIVPMPMAEAFRILVTGYALLFLSAGPFMLVGQGSWEGGWSSKNFMLFHLPYALVVFAWLQLLPHSFGIVLIPIILIANAFYIVKIHLLYIAVSVKDKALIRWLAANPQLGSASVIKIRDSHWIEYPFEPRSTMYWPAYLSCMVKLIWPESRILAVLDNWDASEGRSLTSDEIEEALEKTTIRYSFAPQVQPGPQYLVTIEAPADSFDAPKFDRTPDERGDVHPSKQPAMVRIALEYLYLKWFSPHQLSKTFEAHFSFFASRL
;
A
#
# COMPACT_ATOMS: atom_id res chain seq x y z
N MET A 1 6.35 14.28 -30.62
CA MET A 1 6.62 13.52 -29.37
C MET A 1 8.03 13.74 -28.82
N ILE A 2 9.10 13.55 -29.60
CA ILE A 2 10.51 13.70 -29.14
C ILE A 2 10.78 15.14 -28.68
N GLU A 3 10.31 16.15 -29.40
CA GLU A 3 10.49 17.56 -29.07
C GLU A 3 9.71 17.98 -27.80
N ALA A 4 8.49 17.48 -27.63
CA ALA A 4 7.70 17.68 -26.41
C ALA A 4 8.34 17.02 -25.17
N ILE A 5 8.99 15.86 -25.35
CA ILE A 5 9.75 15.20 -24.28
C ILE A 5 11.04 15.98 -23.96
N GLY A 6 11.73 16.50 -24.97
CA GLY A 6 12.94 17.31 -24.78
C GLY A 6 12.68 18.52 -23.88
N ASN A 7 11.58 19.23 -24.10
CA ASN A 7 11.16 20.38 -23.29
C ASN A 7 10.58 19.98 -21.91
N SER A 8 10.40 18.68 -21.65
CA SER A 8 9.81 18.17 -20.42
C SER A 8 10.82 17.45 -19.51
N ILE A 9 12.08 17.38 -19.90
CA ILE A 9 13.12 16.60 -19.18
C ILE A 9 13.29 17.07 -17.74
N GLN A 10 13.22 18.38 -17.50
CA GLN A 10 13.30 18.95 -16.14
C GLN A 10 12.15 18.47 -15.25
N TRP A 11 10.93 18.36 -15.80
CA TRP A 11 9.75 17.90 -15.06
C TRP A 11 9.82 16.40 -14.76
N ILE A 12 10.35 15.61 -15.70
CA ILE A 12 10.62 14.18 -15.48
C ILE A 12 11.64 14.04 -14.33
N GLY A 13 12.73 14.81 -14.36
CA GLY A 13 13.73 14.83 -13.29
C GLY A 13 13.12 15.20 -11.93
N LEU A 14 12.25 16.19 -11.90
CA LEU A 14 11.55 16.62 -10.68
C LEU A 14 10.62 15.52 -10.13
N ILE A 15 9.80 14.89 -10.98
CA ILE A 15 8.89 13.79 -10.59
C ILE A 15 9.68 12.61 -10.01
N LEU A 16 10.77 12.21 -10.68
CA LEU A 16 11.65 11.14 -10.20
C LEU A 16 12.33 11.51 -8.88
N GLY A 17 12.87 12.72 -8.78
CA GLY A 17 13.53 13.22 -7.57
C GLY A 17 12.57 13.28 -6.38
N TYR A 18 11.40 13.87 -6.56
CA TYR A 18 10.38 13.94 -5.51
C TYR A 18 9.91 12.55 -5.09
N GLY A 19 9.62 11.66 -6.06
CA GLY A 19 9.18 10.30 -5.77
C GLY A 19 10.25 9.51 -5.03
N PHE A 20 11.54 9.69 -5.37
CA PHE A 20 12.63 9.04 -4.64
C PHE A 20 12.79 9.61 -3.22
N LEU A 21 12.70 10.92 -3.03
CA LEU A 21 12.77 11.55 -1.70
C LEU A 21 11.60 11.12 -0.80
N THR A 22 10.40 10.99 -1.36
CA THR A 22 9.19 10.63 -0.60
C THR A 22 9.12 9.13 -0.29
N HIS A 23 9.43 8.28 -1.28
CA HIS A 23 9.25 6.83 -1.19
C HIS A 23 10.56 6.04 -1.11
N GLY A 24 11.72 6.65 -1.35
CA GLY A 24 13.01 5.95 -1.37
C GLY A 24 13.38 5.29 -0.05
N ILE A 25 12.85 5.77 1.08
CA ILE A 25 13.00 5.13 2.39
C ILE A 25 12.48 3.68 2.40
N LEU A 26 11.57 3.33 1.49
CA LEU A 26 11.10 1.97 1.27
C LEU A 26 12.25 0.98 1.03
N LEU A 27 13.31 1.39 0.33
CA LEU A 27 14.47 0.57 0.02
C LEU A 27 15.26 0.17 1.26
N PHE A 28 15.16 0.94 2.33
CA PHE A 28 15.89 0.73 3.57
C PHE A 28 15.09 -0.09 4.61
N ASN A 29 13.79 -0.22 4.42
CA ASN A 29 12.96 -1.09 5.25
C ASN A 29 13.21 -2.56 4.88
N ASP A 30 13.72 -3.37 5.79
CA ASP A 30 13.93 -4.82 5.61
C ASP A 30 13.00 -5.66 6.49
N GLY A 31 11.98 -5.03 7.07
CA GLY A 31 10.94 -5.70 7.84
C GLY A 31 10.00 -6.54 6.97
N LEU A 32 9.44 -7.56 7.58
CA LEU A 32 8.31 -8.31 7.05
C LEU A 32 7.05 -7.84 7.75
N HIS A 33 5.98 -7.72 7.01
CA HIS A 33 4.68 -7.31 7.55
C HIS A 33 3.61 -8.20 6.93
N TRP A 34 2.51 -8.42 7.65
CA TRP A 34 1.32 -9.14 7.19
C TRP A 34 1.64 -10.43 6.41
N ASP A 35 1.11 -10.56 5.20
CA ASP A 35 1.33 -11.73 4.32
C ASP A 35 2.81 -11.94 3.98
N GLY A 36 3.65 -10.93 4.16
CA GLY A 36 5.10 -11.05 3.99
C GLY A 36 5.71 -12.16 4.85
N TRP A 37 5.22 -12.35 6.10
CA TRP A 37 5.66 -13.44 6.98
C TRP A 37 5.32 -14.82 6.41
N LEU A 38 4.12 -14.96 5.84
CA LEU A 38 3.67 -16.21 5.25
C LEU A 38 4.46 -16.56 3.99
N VAL A 39 4.65 -15.58 3.11
CA VAL A 39 5.46 -15.75 1.88
C VAL A 39 6.91 -16.09 2.23
N GLU A 40 7.49 -15.41 3.22
CA GLU A 40 8.85 -15.68 3.68
C GLU A 40 8.99 -17.10 4.21
N LEU A 41 8.06 -17.57 5.04
CA LEU A 41 8.05 -18.93 5.58
C LEU A 41 8.01 -19.98 4.45
N TRP A 42 7.11 -19.83 3.47
CA TRP A 42 7.04 -20.75 2.34
C TRP A 42 8.30 -20.77 1.49
N GLN A 43 8.93 -19.61 1.31
CA GLN A 43 10.15 -19.51 0.52
C GLN A 43 11.35 -20.12 1.26
N GLN A 44 11.50 -19.89 2.57
CA GLN A 44 12.58 -20.47 3.37
C GLN A 44 12.45 -22.00 3.46
N ASN A 45 11.24 -22.50 3.72
CA ASN A 45 10.98 -23.94 3.83
C ASN A 45 10.82 -24.63 2.46
N LYS A 46 10.94 -23.88 1.35
CA LYS A 46 10.72 -24.38 -0.01
C LYS A 46 9.35 -25.05 -0.20
N ASP A 47 8.35 -24.64 0.60
CA ASP A 47 7.00 -25.18 0.60
C ASP A 47 6.15 -24.57 -0.54
N ARG A 48 6.48 -25.01 -1.76
CA ARG A 48 5.76 -24.58 -2.97
C ARG A 48 4.33 -25.08 -3.01
N ASN A 49 4.04 -26.21 -2.37
CA ASN A 49 2.71 -26.82 -2.41
C ASN A 49 1.71 -26.00 -1.60
N SER A 50 2.04 -25.62 -0.37
CA SER A 50 1.18 -24.77 0.46
C SER A 50 0.98 -23.39 -0.18
N MET A 51 2.05 -22.77 -0.70
CA MET A 51 1.97 -21.49 -1.41
C MET A 51 1.06 -21.60 -2.65
N ARG A 52 1.23 -22.63 -3.48
CA ARG A 52 0.39 -22.87 -4.65
C ARG A 52 -1.07 -23.05 -4.25
N ARG A 53 -1.35 -23.94 -3.29
CA ARG A 53 -2.71 -24.23 -2.79
C ARG A 53 -3.39 -22.95 -2.31
N PHE A 54 -2.71 -22.12 -1.51
CA PHE A 54 -3.23 -20.86 -1.02
C PHE A 54 -3.66 -19.92 -2.16
N TYR A 55 -2.77 -19.65 -3.13
CA TYR A 55 -3.08 -18.71 -4.21
C TYR A 55 -4.13 -19.24 -5.20
N TRP A 56 -4.23 -20.56 -5.38
CA TRP A 56 -5.33 -21.17 -6.15
C TRP A 56 -6.67 -21.05 -5.43
N GLU A 57 -6.73 -21.27 -4.12
CA GLU A 57 -7.97 -21.08 -3.34
C GLU A 57 -8.42 -19.60 -3.32
N VAL A 58 -7.50 -18.66 -3.25
CA VAL A 58 -7.80 -17.21 -3.34
C VAL A 58 -8.27 -16.80 -4.75
N GLY A 59 -8.00 -17.62 -5.77
CA GLY A 59 -8.27 -17.29 -7.18
C GLY A 59 -7.28 -16.27 -7.76
N MET A 60 -6.03 -16.29 -7.30
CA MET A 60 -4.93 -15.39 -7.73
C MET A 60 -3.66 -16.18 -8.06
N PRO A 61 -3.68 -17.12 -9.00
CA PRO A 61 -2.52 -17.98 -9.31
C PRO A 61 -1.30 -17.19 -9.82
N ASN A 62 -1.51 -16.00 -10.39
CA ASN A 62 -0.44 -15.11 -10.80
C ASN A 62 0.50 -14.75 -9.64
N LEU A 63 -0.02 -14.60 -8.42
CA LEU A 63 0.79 -14.27 -7.25
C LEU A 63 1.74 -15.42 -6.88
N TYR A 64 1.32 -16.66 -7.07
CA TYR A 64 2.21 -17.80 -6.91
C TYR A 64 3.43 -17.70 -7.83
N PHE A 65 3.22 -17.42 -9.12
CA PHE A 65 4.32 -17.28 -10.08
C PHE A 65 5.19 -16.05 -9.78
N GLU A 66 4.58 -14.93 -9.41
CA GLU A 66 5.29 -13.72 -8.97
C GLU A 66 6.22 -14.04 -7.79
N HIS A 67 5.70 -14.65 -6.73
CA HIS A 67 6.50 -15.00 -5.55
C HIS A 67 7.54 -16.09 -5.83
N GLN A 68 7.24 -17.07 -6.66
CA GLN A 68 8.22 -18.09 -7.07
C GLN A 68 9.38 -17.46 -7.87
N THR A 69 9.10 -16.49 -8.72
CA THR A 69 10.12 -15.79 -9.50
C THR A 69 10.97 -14.90 -8.59
N LEU A 70 10.33 -14.08 -7.78
CA LEU A 70 11.02 -13.13 -6.89
C LEU A 70 11.75 -13.83 -5.74
N GLY A 71 11.24 -14.97 -5.27
CA GLY A 71 11.89 -15.80 -4.25
C GLY A 71 13.25 -16.38 -4.63
N ARG A 72 13.61 -16.38 -5.93
CA ARG A 72 14.92 -16.84 -6.43
C ARG A 72 16.05 -15.85 -6.16
N PHE A 73 15.72 -14.59 -5.89
CA PHE A 73 16.73 -13.55 -5.66
C PHE A 73 17.27 -13.62 -4.23
N PRO A 74 18.60 -13.48 -4.01
CA PRO A 74 19.21 -13.56 -2.67
C PRO A 74 18.64 -12.49 -1.70
N ARG A 75 18.35 -11.29 -2.21
CA ARG A 75 17.76 -10.17 -1.46
C ARG A 75 16.33 -9.92 -1.89
N ARG A 76 15.50 -10.97 -1.89
CA ARG A 76 14.14 -10.92 -2.43
C ARG A 76 13.29 -9.77 -1.89
N MET A 77 13.37 -9.46 -0.59
CA MET A 77 12.59 -8.35 -0.01
C MET A 77 13.01 -6.99 -0.58
N LEU A 78 14.28 -6.78 -0.88
CA LEU A 78 14.73 -5.58 -1.56
C LEU A 78 14.17 -5.53 -3.00
N VAL A 79 14.12 -6.66 -3.70
CA VAL A 79 13.56 -6.72 -5.06
C VAL A 79 12.07 -6.35 -5.07
N TYR A 80 11.27 -6.85 -4.12
CA TYR A 80 9.85 -6.42 -3.97
C TYR A 80 9.74 -4.91 -3.83
N ARG A 81 10.59 -4.29 -3.02
CA ARG A 81 10.56 -2.84 -2.75
C ARG A 81 11.05 -2.01 -3.92
N VAL A 82 12.13 -2.44 -4.57
CA VAL A 82 12.62 -1.79 -5.80
C VAL A 82 11.52 -1.79 -6.87
N LEU A 83 10.88 -2.94 -7.09
CA LEU A 83 9.78 -3.04 -8.06
C LEU A 83 8.57 -2.20 -7.66
N SER A 84 8.22 -2.14 -6.37
CA SER A 84 7.13 -1.27 -5.89
C SER A 84 7.44 0.20 -6.12
N LEU A 85 8.65 0.67 -5.76
CA LEU A 85 9.09 2.04 -6.00
C LEU A 85 9.09 2.37 -7.50
N THR A 86 9.70 1.51 -8.31
CA THR A 86 9.74 1.69 -9.76
C THR A 86 8.33 1.75 -10.35
N SER A 87 7.41 0.93 -9.87
CA SER A 87 6.01 0.94 -10.31
C SER A 87 5.31 2.25 -9.98
N LEU A 88 5.55 2.84 -8.80
CA LEU A 88 5.01 4.16 -8.44
C LEU A 88 5.54 5.26 -9.37
N LEU A 89 6.85 5.25 -9.63
CA LEU A 89 7.48 6.22 -10.53
C LEU A 89 6.98 6.08 -11.97
N ILE A 90 6.85 4.85 -12.48
CA ILE A 90 6.29 4.56 -13.80
C ILE A 90 4.84 5.06 -13.89
N THR A 91 4.04 4.83 -12.84
CA THR A 91 2.65 5.33 -12.78
C THR A 91 2.60 6.85 -12.95
N ALA A 92 3.38 7.58 -12.16
CA ALA A 92 3.41 9.04 -12.21
C ALA A 92 3.92 9.57 -13.55
N LEU A 93 4.98 8.98 -14.10
CA LEU A 93 5.51 9.34 -15.42
C LEU A 93 4.51 9.04 -16.53
N SER A 94 3.79 7.91 -16.47
CA SER A 94 2.76 7.60 -17.47
C SER A 94 1.63 8.63 -17.45
N VAL A 95 1.16 9.05 -16.26
CA VAL A 95 0.14 10.09 -16.13
C VAL A 95 0.66 11.42 -16.68
N PHE A 96 1.90 11.81 -16.33
CA PHE A 96 2.55 12.99 -16.87
C PHE A 96 2.60 12.99 -18.40
N LEU A 97 3.10 11.90 -18.98
CA LEU A 97 3.25 11.76 -20.43
C LEU A 97 1.89 11.75 -21.15
N ILE A 98 0.86 11.12 -20.59
CA ILE A 98 -0.50 11.15 -21.13
C ILE A 98 -1.02 12.60 -21.12
N ALA A 99 -0.88 13.31 -20.02
CA ALA A 99 -1.36 14.68 -19.85
C ALA A 99 -0.70 15.63 -20.85
N VAL A 100 0.62 15.54 -21.02
CA VAL A 100 1.38 16.36 -21.99
C VAL A 100 1.03 15.95 -23.43
N TYR A 101 1.00 14.65 -23.73
CA TYR A 101 0.71 14.15 -25.08
C TYR A 101 -0.71 14.50 -25.53
N THR A 102 -1.68 14.47 -24.62
CA THR A 102 -3.06 14.84 -24.93
C THR A 102 -3.27 16.35 -25.05
N THR A 103 -2.25 17.17 -24.70
CA THR A 103 -2.36 18.63 -24.60
C THR A 103 -3.45 19.12 -23.65
N ALA A 104 -3.95 18.20 -22.79
CA ALA A 104 -4.96 18.53 -21.78
C ALA A 104 -4.40 19.48 -20.70
N PHE A 105 -3.09 19.40 -20.47
CA PHE A 105 -2.38 20.23 -19.50
C PHE A 105 -1.04 20.69 -20.10
N ASN A 106 -0.60 21.88 -19.71
CA ASN A 106 0.77 22.26 -19.99
C ASN A 106 1.75 21.39 -19.15
N PRO A 107 3.05 21.33 -19.52
CA PRO A 107 4.00 20.46 -18.83
C PRO A 107 4.11 20.68 -17.30
N LEU A 108 4.01 21.93 -16.84
CA LEU A 108 4.04 22.25 -15.42
C LEU A 108 2.79 21.74 -14.69
N GLN A 109 1.60 21.96 -15.24
CA GLN A 109 0.34 21.47 -14.68
C GLN A 109 0.33 19.94 -14.62
N ALA A 110 0.80 19.27 -15.69
CA ALA A 110 0.95 17.82 -15.74
C ALA A 110 1.94 17.32 -14.67
N ALA A 111 3.05 18.03 -14.44
CA ALA A 111 4.01 17.72 -13.39
C ALA A 111 3.38 17.85 -12.00
N VAL A 112 2.66 18.94 -11.72
CA VAL A 112 1.97 19.12 -10.42
C VAL A 112 0.95 18.02 -10.16
N ILE A 113 0.15 17.64 -11.15
CA ILE A 113 -0.78 16.51 -11.03
C ILE A 113 -0.03 15.21 -10.69
N SER A 114 1.10 14.95 -11.36
CA SER A 114 1.92 13.75 -11.11
C SER A 114 2.59 13.76 -9.73
N LEU A 115 3.01 14.93 -9.24
CA LEU A 115 3.54 15.11 -7.89
C LEU A 115 2.45 14.88 -6.82
N LEU A 116 1.26 15.46 -7.02
CA LEU A 116 0.10 15.22 -6.14
C LEU A 116 -0.28 13.74 -6.11
N LEU A 117 -0.21 13.06 -7.26
CA LEU A 117 -0.43 11.62 -7.36
C LEU A 117 0.59 10.84 -6.53
N LEU A 118 1.89 11.13 -6.66
CA LEU A 118 2.95 10.48 -5.89
C LEU A 118 2.85 10.79 -4.39
N SER A 119 2.42 11.99 -4.04
CA SER A 119 2.27 12.41 -2.65
C SER A 119 1.03 11.81 -1.97
N TYR A 120 0.20 11.02 -2.66
CA TYR A 120 -1.02 10.49 -2.09
C TYR A 120 -0.76 9.62 -0.85
N PRO A 121 -1.29 9.98 0.35
CA PRO A 121 -0.88 9.37 1.63
C PRO A 121 -1.11 7.86 1.74
N ALA A 122 -2.09 7.30 1.01
CA ALA A 122 -2.32 5.86 1.05
C ALA A 122 -1.16 5.05 0.47
N TYR A 123 -0.26 5.66 -0.29
CA TYR A 123 0.98 5.03 -0.72
C TYR A 123 1.95 4.72 0.42
N ALA A 124 1.72 5.25 1.62
CA ALA A 124 2.47 4.83 2.80
C ALA A 124 2.37 3.31 3.05
N VAL A 125 1.30 2.63 2.59
CA VAL A 125 1.17 1.16 2.70
C VAL A 125 2.27 0.39 1.98
N THR A 126 3.06 1.05 1.13
CA THR A 126 4.22 0.43 0.45
C THR A 126 5.34 0.02 1.40
N PHE A 127 5.27 0.35 2.70
CA PHE A 127 6.16 -0.24 3.71
C PHE A 127 6.11 -1.79 3.69
N ASP A 128 4.98 -2.39 3.36
CA ASP A 128 4.90 -3.82 3.05
C ASP A 128 5.19 -4.06 1.57
N GLY A 129 6.43 -4.39 1.26
CA GLY A 129 6.86 -4.63 -0.12
C GLY A 129 6.14 -5.80 -0.79
N VAL A 130 5.78 -6.86 -0.05
CA VAL A 130 5.16 -8.07 -0.62
C VAL A 130 3.73 -7.79 -1.06
N VAL A 131 2.93 -7.18 -0.19
CA VAL A 131 1.52 -6.88 -0.47
C VAL A 131 1.39 -5.71 -1.43
N SER A 132 2.18 -4.66 -1.24
CA SER A 132 2.06 -3.46 -2.07
C SER A 132 2.44 -3.70 -3.52
N LEU A 133 3.43 -4.55 -3.81
CA LEU A 133 3.84 -4.86 -5.17
C LEU A 133 2.67 -5.38 -6.03
N GLN A 134 1.80 -6.21 -5.44
CA GLN A 134 0.63 -6.74 -6.15
C GLN A 134 -0.25 -5.62 -6.72
N TYR A 135 -0.38 -4.51 -6.00
CA TYR A 135 -1.21 -3.37 -6.40
C TYR A 135 -0.42 -2.37 -7.23
N THR A 136 0.73 -1.91 -6.75
CA THR A 136 1.53 -0.88 -7.44
C THR A 136 1.94 -1.33 -8.84
N PHE A 137 2.35 -2.59 -9.00
CA PHE A 137 2.74 -3.14 -10.30
C PHE A 137 1.55 -3.22 -11.27
N LYS A 138 0.39 -3.69 -10.82
CA LYS A 138 -0.80 -3.77 -11.68
C LYS A 138 -1.32 -2.37 -12.05
N ILE A 139 -1.24 -1.41 -11.14
CA ILE A 139 -1.55 0.00 -11.41
C ILE A 139 -0.57 0.57 -12.45
N ALA A 140 0.72 0.30 -12.32
CA ALA A 140 1.70 0.75 -13.30
C ALA A 140 1.41 0.16 -14.70
N LEU A 141 1.13 -1.13 -14.80
CA LEU A 141 0.73 -1.76 -16.06
C LEU A 141 -0.52 -1.10 -16.66
N PHE A 142 -1.49 -0.75 -15.83
CA PHE A 142 -2.70 -0.05 -16.26
C PHE A 142 -2.35 1.31 -16.90
N TYR A 143 -1.56 2.16 -16.24
CA TYR A 143 -1.24 3.49 -16.76
C TYR A 143 -0.29 3.45 -17.97
N VAL A 144 0.63 2.48 -18.03
CA VAL A 144 1.42 2.24 -19.26
C VAL A 144 0.52 1.80 -20.40
N GLY A 145 -0.47 0.93 -20.13
CA GLY A 145 -1.50 0.57 -21.09
C GLY A 145 -2.30 1.78 -21.59
N CYS A 146 -2.71 2.68 -20.69
CA CYS A 146 -3.36 3.94 -21.03
C CYS A 146 -2.47 4.81 -21.94
N PHE A 147 -1.18 4.91 -21.64
CA PHE A 147 -0.23 5.67 -22.45
C PHE A 147 -0.13 5.11 -23.87
N PHE A 148 0.09 3.82 -24.03
CA PHE A 148 0.16 3.19 -25.35
C PHE A 148 -1.15 3.32 -26.13
N ALA A 149 -2.30 3.06 -25.51
CA ALA A 149 -3.57 3.21 -26.17
C ALA A 149 -3.79 4.66 -26.65
N THR A 150 -3.50 5.64 -25.77
CA THR A 150 -3.67 7.07 -26.10
C THR A 150 -2.75 7.52 -27.23
N THR A 151 -1.49 7.06 -27.24
CA THR A 151 -0.53 7.45 -28.29
C THR A 151 -0.82 6.83 -29.64
N THR A 152 -1.63 5.77 -29.69
CA THR A 152 -1.99 5.08 -30.93
C THR A 152 -3.30 5.53 -31.56
N ILE A 153 -3.95 6.57 -31.00
CA ILE A 153 -5.16 7.18 -31.59
C ILE A 153 -4.81 7.75 -32.98
N GLY A 154 -5.60 7.39 -34.00
CA GLY A 154 -5.37 7.82 -35.38
C GLY A 154 -4.18 7.19 -36.09
N GLN A 155 -3.43 6.30 -35.44
CA GLN A 155 -2.34 5.57 -36.07
C GLN A 155 -2.82 4.25 -36.68
N HIS A 156 -2.69 4.13 -38.01
CA HIS A 156 -3.12 2.95 -38.78
C HIS A 156 -1.95 2.15 -39.35
N ASN A 157 -0.72 2.43 -38.88
CA ASN A 157 0.49 1.77 -39.29
C ASN A 157 0.86 0.58 -38.37
N LEU A 158 1.90 -0.18 -38.74
CA LEU A 158 2.36 -1.33 -37.97
C LEU A 158 2.74 -0.96 -36.54
N LEU A 159 3.42 0.17 -36.32
CA LEU A 159 3.84 0.62 -34.99
C LEU A 159 2.62 0.97 -34.11
N GLY A 160 1.60 1.63 -34.68
CA GLY A 160 0.34 1.91 -33.99
C GLY A 160 -0.36 0.61 -33.57
N ASN A 161 -0.37 -0.40 -34.44
CA ASN A 161 -0.97 -1.71 -34.14
C ASN A 161 -0.21 -2.46 -33.03
N ILE A 162 1.12 -2.45 -33.06
CA ILE A 162 1.94 -3.05 -32.01
C ILE A 162 1.70 -2.33 -30.67
N GLY A 163 1.70 -1.00 -30.67
CA GLY A 163 1.43 -0.21 -29.48
C GLY A 163 0.05 -0.46 -28.89
N PHE A 164 -0.99 -0.52 -29.75
CA PHE A 164 -2.34 -0.84 -29.30
C PHE A 164 -2.46 -2.27 -28.76
N SER A 165 -1.87 -3.26 -29.44
CA SER A 165 -1.83 -4.65 -28.96
C SER A 165 -1.11 -4.77 -27.61
N ALA A 166 0.01 -4.06 -27.44
CA ALA A 166 0.70 -3.97 -26.17
C ALA A 166 -0.20 -3.38 -25.07
N SER A 167 -1.00 -2.34 -25.39
CA SER A 167 -1.95 -1.77 -24.42
C SER A 167 -2.99 -2.78 -23.96
N LEU A 168 -3.54 -3.61 -24.86
CA LEU A 168 -4.52 -4.64 -24.50
C LEU A 168 -3.90 -5.69 -23.56
N ILE A 169 -2.66 -6.13 -23.82
CA ILE A 169 -1.94 -7.08 -22.98
C ILE A 169 -1.71 -6.47 -21.59
N LEU A 170 -1.29 -5.21 -21.51
CA LEU A 170 -1.04 -4.51 -20.25
C LEU A 170 -2.32 -4.30 -19.45
N PHE A 171 -3.43 -3.94 -20.09
CA PHE A 171 -4.73 -3.85 -19.41
C PHE A 171 -5.16 -5.21 -18.88
N PHE A 172 -5.10 -6.25 -19.69
CA PHE A 172 -5.47 -7.61 -19.27
C PHE A 172 -4.65 -8.06 -18.06
N ALA A 173 -3.33 -7.82 -18.07
CA ALA A 173 -2.45 -8.12 -16.94
C ALA A 173 -2.78 -7.25 -15.71
N SER A 174 -3.18 -5.99 -15.88
CA SER A 174 -3.55 -5.11 -14.79
C SER A 174 -4.83 -5.55 -14.08
N PHE A 175 -5.78 -6.17 -14.78
CA PHE A 175 -7.04 -6.67 -14.21
C PHE A 175 -6.85 -7.78 -13.17
N MET A 176 -5.65 -8.35 -13.07
CA MET A 176 -5.30 -9.26 -11.97
C MET A 176 -5.42 -8.57 -10.59
N ALA A 177 -5.32 -7.24 -10.53
CA ALA A 177 -5.87 -6.46 -9.42
C ALA A 177 -7.31 -6.07 -9.79
N SER A 178 -8.29 -6.86 -9.38
CA SER A 178 -9.70 -6.79 -9.85
C SER A 178 -10.33 -5.39 -9.76
N SER A 179 -9.81 -4.52 -8.89
CA SER A 179 -10.28 -3.13 -8.75
C SER A 179 -9.95 -2.27 -9.98
N THR A 180 -8.87 -2.56 -10.71
CA THR A 180 -8.52 -1.83 -11.96
C THR A 180 -9.53 -2.07 -13.07
N LEU A 181 -10.23 -3.21 -13.06
CA LEU A 181 -11.25 -3.55 -14.03
C LEU A 181 -12.42 -2.54 -14.05
N VAL A 182 -12.86 -2.09 -12.88
CA VAL A 182 -13.92 -1.05 -12.80
C VAL A 182 -13.36 0.31 -13.20
N PHE A 183 -12.15 0.63 -12.77
CA PHE A 183 -11.49 1.89 -13.11
C PHE A 183 -11.21 2.01 -14.62
N PHE A 184 -11.00 0.90 -15.31
CA PHE A 184 -10.80 0.82 -16.76
C PHE A 184 -11.98 1.40 -17.55
N TRP A 185 -13.22 1.24 -17.07
CA TRP A 185 -14.39 1.83 -17.75
C TRP A 185 -14.32 3.36 -17.77
N GLY A 186 -13.80 3.98 -16.72
CA GLY A 186 -13.55 5.44 -16.73
C GLY A 186 -12.52 5.83 -17.79
N TYR A 187 -11.46 5.05 -17.93
CA TYR A 187 -10.47 5.27 -18.99
C TYR A 187 -11.07 5.03 -20.39
N LEU A 188 -11.86 4.00 -20.58
CA LEU A 188 -12.50 3.74 -21.87
C LEU A 188 -13.37 4.91 -22.33
N LEU A 189 -14.16 5.50 -21.41
CA LEU A 189 -14.94 6.72 -21.70
C LEU A 189 -14.02 7.89 -22.08
N LEU A 190 -12.93 8.08 -21.36
CA LEU A 190 -11.92 9.10 -21.70
C LEU A 190 -11.31 8.83 -23.09
N TYR A 191 -10.97 7.56 -23.40
CA TYR A 191 -10.43 7.18 -24.70
C TYR A 191 -11.39 7.51 -25.84
N VAL A 192 -12.67 7.16 -25.70
CA VAL A 192 -13.72 7.49 -26.68
C VAL A 192 -13.82 9.01 -26.89
N TRP A 193 -13.80 9.79 -25.80
CA TRP A 193 -13.80 11.24 -25.87
C TRP A 193 -12.53 11.79 -26.57
N LEU A 194 -11.36 11.25 -26.29
CA LEU A 194 -10.11 11.65 -26.95
C LEU A 194 -10.11 11.33 -28.45
N VAL A 195 -10.65 10.17 -28.84
CA VAL A 195 -10.81 9.81 -30.25
C VAL A 195 -11.71 10.82 -30.95
N HIS A 196 -12.86 11.14 -30.33
CA HIS A 196 -13.80 12.12 -30.89
C HIS A 196 -13.18 13.52 -31.04
N THR A 197 -12.41 13.97 -30.08
CA THR A 197 -11.79 15.32 -30.13
C THR A 197 -10.60 15.43 -31.06
N ARG A 198 -9.88 14.33 -31.32
CA ARG A 198 -8.66 14.34 -32.13
C ARG A 198 -8.88 13.98 -33.60
N LEU A 199 -9.98 13.33 -33.91
CA LEU A 199 -10.34 12.92 -35.26
C LEU A 199 -11.59 13.67 -35.69
N PRO A 200 -11.44 14.88 -36.27
CA PRO A 200 -12.56 15.75 -36.65
C PRO A 200 -13.48 15.11 -37.70
N ASP A 201 -12.95 14.20 -38.54
CA ASP A 201 -13.71 13.45 -39.56
C ASP A 201 -14.54 12.31 -38.94
N GLY A 202 -14.55 12.18 -37.62
CA GLY A 202 -15.29 11.17 -36.89
C GLY A 202 -14.57 9.84 -36.72
N PHE A 203 -15.32 8.87 -36.20
CA PHE A 203 -14.78 7.51 -35.94
C PHE A 203 -14.63 6.74 -37.26
N GLY A 204 -13.40 6.51 -37.69
CA GLY A 204 -13.13 5.52 -38.73
C GLY A 204 -13.36 4.09 -38.25
N THR A 205 -13.63 3.15 -39.17
CA THR A 205 -13.83 1.71 -38.86
C THR A 205 -12.75 1.17 -37.93
N TYR A 206 -11.54 1.64 -38.10
CA TYR A 206 -10.38 1.18 -37.33
C TYR A 206 -10.47 1.56 -35.84
N GLU A 207 -10.89 2.78 -35.52
CA GLU A 207 -11.07 3.22 -34.13
C GLU A 207 -12.28 2.52 -33.48
N TYR A 208 -13.35 2.24 -34.25
CA TYR A 208 -14.44 1.39 -33.75
C TYR A 208 -13.95 0.00 -33.34
N VAL A 209 -13.07 -0.64 -34.14
CA VAL A 209 -12.48 -1.95 -33.80
C VAL A 209 -11.67 -1.84 -32.51
N LYS A 210 -10.82 -0.81 -32.36
CA LYS A 210 -10.04 -0.60 -31.13
C LYS A 210 -10.95 -0.44 -29.90
N ILE A 211 -11.96 0.42 -29.97
CA ILE A 211 -12.91 0.64 -28.88
C ILE A 211 -13.65 -0.65 -28.55
N THR A 212 -14.09 -1.40 -29.55
CA THR A 212 -14.77 -2.68 -29.35
C THR A 212 -13.89 -3.71 -28.66
N LEU A 213 -12.63 -3.87 -29.10
CA LEU A 213 -11.66 -4.77 -28.46
C LEU A 213 -11.41 -4.37 -27.01
N MET A 214 -11.25 -3.07 -26.71
CA MET A 214 -11.13 -2.57 -25.36
C MET A 214 -12.39 -2.86 -24.53
N ALA A 215 -13.60 -2.64 -25.07
CA ALA A 215 -14.84 -2.91 -24.35
C ALA A 215 -15.06 -4.39 -24.03
N ILE A 216 -14.60 -5.31 -24.90
CA ILE A 216 -14.70 -6.75 -24.68
C ILE A 216 -13.68 -7.25 -23.63
N LEU A 217 -12.55 -6.59 -23.50
CA LEU A 217 -11.43 -7.06 -22.67
C LEU A 217 -11.77 -7.33 -21.19
N PRO A 218 -12.53 -6.46 -20.47
CA PRO A 218 -12.96 -6.71 -19.11
C PRO A 218 -13.83 -7.97 -18.97
N PHE A 219 -14.72 -8.21 -19.93
CA PHE A 219 -15.59 -9.40 -19.94
C PHE A 219 -14.78 -10.66 -20.20
N ALA A 220 -13.85 -10.63 -21.16
CA ALA A 220 -12.95 -11.74 -21.43
C ALA A 220 -12.13 -12.13 -20.19
N TYR A 221 -11.58 -11.12 -19.49
CA TYR A 221 -10.87 -11.35 -18.23
C TYR A 221 -11.80 -11.94 -17.15
N TRP A 222 -13.00 -11.38 -16.97
CA TRP A 222 -13.95 -11.85 -15.96
C TRP A 222 -14.37 -13.30 -16.21
N ILE A 223 -14.71 -13.65 -17.45
CA ILE A 223 -15.04 -15.02 -17.86
C ILE A 223 -13.86 -15.96 -17.57
N MET A 224 -12.65 -15.59 -18.00
CA MET A 224 -11.45 -16.39 -17.72
C MET A 224 -11.26 -16.63 -16.22
N LYS A 225 -11.42 -15.58 -15.40
CA LYS A 225 -11.23 -15.66 -13.95
C LYS A 225 -12.25 -16.59 -13.29
N GLU A 226 -13.53 -16.46 -13.64
CA GLU A 226 -14.60 -17.28 -13.04
C GLU A 226 -14.60 -18.73 -13.53
N THR A 227 -14.12 -18.99 -14.76
CA THR A 227 -14.07 -20.35 -15.30
C THR A 227 -12.81 -21.11 -14.95
N TRP A 228 -11.64 -20.45 -14.99
CA TRP A 228 -10.35 -21.14 -14.81
C TRP A 228 -9.77 -21.00 -13.42
N PHE A 229 -10.08 -19.91 -12.73
CA PHE A 229 -9.54 -19.57 -11.42
C PHE A 229 -10.61 -19.13 -10.43
N PRO A 230 -11.73 -19.89 -10.28
CA PRO A 230 -12.77 -19.54 -9.32
C PRO A 230 -12.21 -19.64 -7.91
N ARG A 231 -12.65 -18.75 -7.04
CA ARG A 231 -12.35 -18.85 -5.61
C ARG A 231 -13.03 -20.07 -5.01
N HIS A 232 -12.32 -20.81 -4.17
CA HIS A 232 -12.87 -21.99 -3.54
C HIS A 232 -12.36 -22.13 -2.09
N GLY A 233 -12.79 -23.20 -1.39
CA GLY A 233 -12.40 -23.43 -0.01
C GLY A 233 -12.81 -22.28 0.92
N TYR A 234 -11.91 -21.86 1.77
CA TYR A 234 -12.09 -20.78 2.73
C TYR A 234 -12.43 -19.43 2.05
N TYR A 235 -11.88 -19.20 0.87
CA TYR A 235 -12.04 -17.93 0.14
C TYR A 235 -13.26 -17.88 -0.79
N LYS A 236 -14.10 -18.92 -0.84
CA LYS A 236 -15.29 -19.01 -1.71
C LYS A 236 -16.20 -17.78 -1.62
N ASN A 237 -16.38 -17.24 -0.43
CA ASN A 237 -17.23 -16.08 -0.16
C ASN A 237 -16.45 -14.77 0.04
N TYR A 238 -15.12 -14.82 -0.09
CA TYR A 238 -14.29 -13.63 0.08
C TYR A 238 -14.53 -12.61 -1.04
N ASN A 239 -14.81 -11.38 -0.67
CA ASN A 239 -15.16 -10.30 -1.60
C ASN A 239 -16.41 -10.62 -2.48
N ARG A 240 -17.40 -11.32 -1.95
CA ARG A 240 -18.67 -11.52 -2.62
C ARG A 240 -19.46 -10.20 -2.68
N ILE A 241 -20.06 -9.92 -3.83
CA ILE A 241 -20.89 -8.72 -4.02
C ILE A 241 -22.08 -8.75 -3.05
N ARG A 242 -22.28 -7.66 -2.30
CA ARG A 242 -23.34 -7.48 -1.29
C ARG A 242 -24.21 -6.29 -1.63
N LEU A 243 -25.10 -6.46 -2.61
CA LEU A 243 -25.97 -5.37 -3.08
C LEU A 243 -26.91 -4.82 -1.99
N ARG A 244 -27.31 -5.64 -1.02
CA ARG A 244 -28.23 -5.22 0.06
C ARG A 244 -27.66 -4.15 0.99
N SER A 245 -26.35 -4.08 1.14
CA SER A 245 -25.65 -3.08 1.98
C SER A 245 -25.08 -1.92 1.16
N PHE A 246 -25.33 -1.90 -0.16
CA PHE A 246 -24.82 -0.88 -1.04
C PHE A 246 -25.71 0.36 -1.00
N SER A 247 -25.11 1.51 -0.65
CA SER A 247 -25.76 2.81 -0.68
C SER A 247 -24.90 3.79 -1.47
N ILE A 248 -25.44 4.34 -2.54
CA ILE A 248 -24.76 5.33 -3.38
C ILE A 248 -24.30 6.54 -2.55
N LEU A 249 -25.15 7.01 -1.64
CA LEU A 249 -24.80 8.13 -0.77
C LEU A 249 -23.61 7.79 0.15
N GLN A 250 -23.62 6.61 0.76
CA GLN A 250 -22.48 6.17 1.62
C GLN A 250 -21.21 6.00 0.80
N VAL A 251 -21.29 5.49 -0.45
CA VAL A 251 -20.13 5.43 -1.36
C VAL A 251 -19.57 6.82 -1.59
N GLY A 252 -20.44 7.78 -1.95
CA GLY A 252 -20.02 9.16 -2.20
C GLY A 252 -19.40 9.82 -0.98
N LEU A 253 -20.03 9.73 0.19
CA LEU A 253 -19.51 10.30 1.43
C LEU A 253 -18.17 9.70 1.85
N ARG A 254 -18.03 8.38 1.76
CA ARG A 254 -16.77 7.70 2.09
C ARG A 254 -15.69 7.98 1.05
N ALA A 255 -16.04 8.00 -0.23
CA ALA A 255 -15.10 8.37 -1.28
C ALA A 255 -14.54 9.78 -1.05
N PHE A 256 -15.40 10.74 -0.70
CA PHE A 256 -14.97 12.09 -0.35
C PHE A 256 -14.07 12.09 0.90
N ARG A 257 -14.56 11.52 2.01
CA ARG A 257 -13.84 11.52 3.29
C ARG A 257 -12.45 10.91 3.16
N TYR A 258 -12.35 9.71 2.59
CA TYR A 258 -11.10 8.97 2.55
C TYR A 258 -10.26 9.22 1.29
N GLY A 259 -10.88 9.70 0.22
CA GLY A 259 -10.18 10.05 -1.00
C GLY A 259 -9.63 11.48 -1.00
N ILE A 260 -10.25 12.40 -0.27
CA ILE A 260 -9.91 13.83 -0.29
C ILE A 260 -9.67 14.38 1.12
N ASP A 261 -10.69 14.32 1.98
CA ASP A 261 -10.67 14.96 3.31
C ASP A 261 -9.50 14.46 4.17
N VAL A 262 -9.49 13.17 4.47
CA VAL A 262 -8.42 12.57 5.29
C VAL A 262 -7.03 12.72 4.64
N PRO A 263 -6.82 12.40 3.34
CA PRO A 263 -5.51 12.57 2.71
C PRO A 263 -5.01 14.02 2.62
N MET A 264 -5.91 14.98 2.61
CA MET A 264 -5.52 16.39 2.52
C MET A 264 -5.20 16.97 3.91
N PHE A 265 -6.05 16.74 4.91
CA PHE A 265 -5.95 17.41 6.21
C PHE A 265 -5.12 16.65 7.23
N LYS A 266 -5.21 15.30 7.30
CA LYS A 266 -4.47 14.52 8.29
C LYS A 266 -2.95 14.74 8.19
N PRO A 267 -2.31 14.68 7.00
CA PRO A 267 -0.88 14.96 6.89
C PRO A 267 -0.47 16.36 7.37
N ILE A 268 -1.29 17.39 7.05
CA ILE A 268 -1.02 18.77 7.49
C ILE A 268 -1.09 18.87 9.01
N MET A 269 -2.15 18.32 9.63
CA MET A 269 -2.32 18.33 11.08
C MET A 269 -1.19 17.58 11.79
N GLU A 270 -0.77 16.43 11.24
CA GLU A 270 0.34 15.67 11.79
C GLU A 270 1.69 16.38 11.62
N MET A 271 1.91 17.07 10.53
CA MET A 271 3.12 17.85 10.32
C MET A 271 3.20 19.02 11.30
N VAL A 272 2.12 19.77 11.48
CA VAL A 272 2.05 20.91 12.41
C VAL A 272 2.19 20.47 13.88
N GLY A 273 1.59 19.34 14.24
CA GLY A 273 1.68 18.75 15.59
C GLY A 273 2.99 18.00 15.86
N SER A 274 3.88 17.88 14.90
CA SER A 274 5.08 17.04 15.01
C SER A 274 6.19 17.70 15.83
N LYS A 275 6.77 16.92 16.75
CA LYS A 275 7.99 17.29 17.51
C LYS A 275 9.29 16.82 16.81
N HIS A 276 9.23 16.38 15.54
CA HIS A 276 10.35 15.79 14.82
C HIS A 276 11.10 16.84 13.99
N ALA A 277 12.07 17.53 14.59
CA ALA A 277 12.87 18.58 13.94
C ALA A 277 13.50 18.13 12.60
N PHE A 278 14.01 16.89 12.52
CA PHE A 278 14.60 16.35 11.28
C PHE A 278 13.57 16.26 10.15
N LEU A 279 12.39 15.73 10.41
CA LEU A 279 11.33 15.62 9.41
C LEU A 279 10.80 17.00 9.03
N THR A 280 10.78 17.96 9.96
CA THR A 280 10.42 19.35 9.69
C THR A 280 11.43 20.03 8.78
N LEU A 281 12.74 19.82 8.99
CA LEU A 281 13.80 20.34 8.13
C LEU A 281 13.76 19.73 6.72
N LEU A 282 13.57 18.40 6.61
CA LEU A 282 13.40 17.73 5.33
C LEU A 282 12.18 18.28 4.59
N SER A 283 11.09 18.48 5.31
CA SER A 283 9.86 19.05 4.77
C SER A 283 10.06 20.49 4.30
N ALA A 284 10.77 21.32 5.06
CA ALA A 284 11.08 22.69 4.69
C ALA A 284 11.94 22.75 3.41
N PHE A 285 12.93 21.86 3.28
CA PHE A 285 13.74 21.75 2.06
C PHE A 285 12.91 21.37 0.84
N LEU A 286 12.04 20.37 0.96
CA LEU A 286 11.09 20.00 -0.10
C LEU A 286 10.14 21.15 -0.42
N GLY A 287 9.79 21.97 0.58
CA GLY A 287 8.95 23.15 0.43
C GLY A 287 9.58 24.25 -0.42
N LEU A 288 10.84 24.50 -0.22
CA LEU A 288 11.57 25.47 -1.03
C LEU A 288 11.60 25.05 -2.50
N LEU A 289 11.83 23.76 -2.78
CA LEU A 289 11.78 23.21 -4.14
C LEU A 289 10.37 23.32 -4.75
N ALA A 290 9.33 23.07 -3.97
CA ALA A 290 7.95 23.11 -4.45
C ALA A 290 7.38 24.53 -4.56
N PHE A 291 7.95 25.52 -3.84
CA PHE A 291 7.49 26.91 -3.86
C PHE A 291 7.72 27.58 -5.23
N ASP A 292 8.86 27.32 -5.87
CA ASP A 292 9.13 27.83 -7.21
C ASP A 292 8.16 27.24 -8.26
N LEU A 293 7.72 26.00 -8.07
CA LEU A 293 6.69 25.40 -8.92
C LEU A 293 5.35 26.14 -8.86
N GLY A 294 4.96 26.64 -7.70
CA GLY A 294 3.68 27.33 -7.52
C GLY A 294 3.60 28.65 -8.31
N LYS A 295 4.72 29.36 -8.43
CA LYS A 295 4.76 30.69 -9.06
C LYS A 295 4.45 30.65 -10.56
N ASP A 296 4.87 29.60 -11.24
CA ASP A 296 4.80 29.49 -12.71
C ASP A 296 3.51 28.81 -13.19
N ILE A 297 2.61 28.42 -12.26
CA ILE A 297 1.33 27.80 -12.62
C ILE A 297 0.42 28.85 -13.22
N VAL A 298 0.17 28.74 -14.53
CA VAL A 298 -0.78 29.60 -15.23
C VAL A 298 -2.21 29.26 -14.76
N PRO A 299 -3.01 30.26 -14.35
CA PRO A 299 -4.41 30.05 -14.03
C PRO A 299 -5.18 29.45 -15.21
N MET A 300 -6.01 28.46 -14.89
CA MET A 300 -6.85 27.77 -15.87
C MET A 300 -8.21 28.45 -15.97
N PRO A 301 -8.88 28.48 -17.14
CA PRO A 301 -10.26 28.92 -17.24
C PRO A 301 -11.17 28.16 -16.27
N MET A 302 -12.05 28.87 -15.56
CA MET A 302 -12.93 28.31 -14.53
C MET A 302 -13.72 27.08 -15.03
N ALA A 303 -14.20 27.14 -16.28
CA ALA A 303 -14.94 26.05 -16.89
C ALA A 303 -14.10 24.77 -17.05
N GLU A 304 -12.80 24.91 -17.35
CA GLU A 304 -11.88 23.77 -17.45
C GLU A 304 -11.55 23.21 -16.07
N ALA A 305 -11.25 24.07 -15.09
CA ALA A 305 -11.04 23.63 -13.72
C ALA A 305 -12.26 22.88 -13.18
N PHE A 306 -13.48 23.36 -13.47
CA PHE A 306 -14.71 22.67 -13.08
C PHE A 306 -14.88 21.31 -13.78
N ARG A 307 -14.55 21.20 -15.07
CA ARG A 307 -14.57 19.89 -15.77
C ARG A 307 -13.60 18.89 -15.15
N ILE A 308 -12.39 19.33 -14.80
CA ILE A 308 -11.40 18.48 -14.12
C ILE A 308 -11.91 18.05 -12.76
N LEU A 309 -12.55 18.95 -12.02
CA LEU A 309 -13.15 18.67 -10.72
C LEU A 309 -14.21 17.57 -10.82
N VAL A 310 -15.16 17.72 -11.75
CA VAL A 310 -16.22 16.74 -12.00
C VAL A 310 -15.63 15.39 -12.42
N THR A 311 -14.63 15.40 -13.31
CA THR A 311 -13.93 14.18 -13.73
C THR A 311 -13.23 13.51 -12.56
N GLY A 312 -12.53 14.27 -11.73
CA GLY A 312 -11.88 13.76 -10.53
C GLY A 312 -12.87 13.10 -9.56
N TYR A 313 -14.01 13.72 -9.29
CA TYR A 313 -15.06 13.12 -8.44
C TYR A 313 -15.70 11.88 -9.06
N ALA A 314 -15.94 11.87 -10.37
CA ALA A 314 -16.45 10.68 -11.07
C ALA A 314 -15.47 9.50 -10.95
N LEU A 315 -14.18 9.74 -11.16
CA LEU A 315 -13.14 8.73 -10.99
C LEU A 315 -13.00 8.30 -9.52
N LEU A 316 -13.17 9.21 -8.56
CA LEU A 316 -13.17 8.90 -7.14
C LEU A 316 -14.31 7.94 -6.78
N PHE A 317 -15.50 8.21 -7.29
CA PHE A 317 -16.65 7.33 -7.12
C PHE A 317 -16.43 5.94 -7.74
N LEU A 318 -15.86 5.88 -8.95
CA LEU A 318 -15.49 4.63 -9.61
C LEU A 318 -14.43 3.84 -8.82
N SER A 319 -13.48 4.55 -8.20
CA SER A 319 -12.45 3.92 -7.35
C SER A 319 -13.03 3.32 -6.07
N ALA A 320 -14.03 3.98 -5.47
CA ALA A 320 -14.68 3.54 -4.23
C ALA A 320 -15.65 2.35 -4.45
N GLY A 321 -16.35 2.35 -5.58
CA GLY A 321 -17.44 1.43 -5.88
C GLY A 321 -17.11 -0.05 -5.66
N PRO A 322 -16.01 -0.59 -6.21
CA PRO A 322 -15.64 -2.00 -6.06
C PRO A 322 -15.53 -2.46 -4.61
N PHE A 323 -14.92 -1.64 -3.75
CA PHE A 323 -14.70 -1.98 -2.35
C PHE A 323 -16.01 -1.97 -1.55
N MET A 324 -16.86 -1.01 -1.86
CA MET A 324 -18.17 -0.90 -1.22
C MET A 324 -19.11 -2.03 -1.65
N LEU A 325 -19.07 -2.44 -2.92
CA LEU A 325 -19.86 -3.57 -3.42
C LEU A 325 -19.55 -4.89 -2.72
N VAL A 326 -18.30 -5.07 -2.26
CA VAL A 326 -17.91 -6.27 -1.51
C VAL A 326 -17.99 -6.08 0.01
N GLY A 327 -18.53 -4.95 0.48
CA GLY A 327 -18.73 -4.66 1.90
C GLY A 327 -17.45 -4.36 2.68
N GLN A 328 -16.36 -4.01 1.99
CA GLN A 328 -15.14 -3.54 2.61
C GLN A 328 -15.27 -2.04 2.88
N GLY A 329 -15.51 -1.69 4.13
CA GLY A 329 -15.88 -0.32 4.46
C GLY A 329 -15.01 0.42 5.48
N SER A 330 -14.08 -0.25 6.14
CA SER A 330 -13.14 0.40 7.07
C SER A 330 -11.84 0.72 6.35
N TRP A 331 -11.48 1.99 6.31
CA TRP A 331 -10.49 2.51 5.39
C TRP A 331 -9.41 3.34 6.10
N GLU A 332 -9.38 3.29 7.41
CA GLU A 332 -8.46 4.08 8.22
C GLU A 332 -7.21 3.26 8.53
N GLY A 333 -6.12 3.57 7.83
CA GLY A 333 -4.79 3.05 8.13
C GLY A 333 -4.50 1.60 7.74
N GLY A 334 -3.29 1.18 7.95
CA GLY A 334 -2.84 -0.20 7.90
C GLY A 334 -3.13 -0.97 6.61
N TRP A 335 -3.51 -2.22 6.77
CA TRP A 335 -3.83 -3.15 5.69
C TRP A 335 -4.87 -2.65 4.69
N SER A 336 -5.91 -1.96 5.18
CA SER A 336 -6.99 -1.46 4.35
C SER A 336 -6.56 -0.34 3.40
N SER A 337 -5.42 0.33 3.65
CA SER A 337 -4.90 1.42 2.81
C SER A 337 -4.58 0.96 1.39
N LYS A 338 -4.31 -0.33 1.16
CA LYS A 338 -4.14 -0.90 -0.19
C LYS A 338 -5.34 -0.65 -1.10
N ASN A 339 -6.55 -0.59 -0.54
CA ASN A 339 -7.78 -0.37 -1.29
C ASN A 339 -7.90 1.08 -1.80
N PHE A 340 -7.12 2.00 -1.22
CA PHE A 340 -7.09 3.40 -1.63
C PHE A 340 -6.11 3.70 -2.75
N MET A 341 -5.26 2.77 -3.14
CA MET A 341 -4.25 3.05 -4.16
C MET A 341 -4.84 3.56 -5.48
N LEU A 342 -6.09 3.22 -5.82
CA LEU A 342 -6.76 3.75 -6.99
C LEU A 342 -7.26 5.19 -6.86
N PHE A 343 -7.27 5.75 -5.65
CA PHE A 343 -7.71 7.12 -5.42
C PHE A 343 -6.64 8.17 -5.76
N HIS A 344 -5.41 7.78 -6.03
CA HIS A 344 -4.28 8.69 -6.26
C HIS A 344 -4.50 9.68 -7.41
N LEU A 345 -4.98 9.21 -8.58
CA LEU A 345 -5.28 10.10 -9.70
C LEU A 345 -6.52 10.96 -9.44
N PRO A 346 -7.68 10.40 -9.00
CA PRO A 346 -8.82 11.21 -8.58
C PRO A 346 -8.45 12.28 -7.56
N TYR A 347 -7.68 11.95 -6.52
CA TYR A 347 -7.19 12.90 -5.53
C TYR A 347 -6.39 14.03 -6.19
N ALA A 348 -5.40 13.67 -7.02
CA ALA A 348 -4.57 14.66 -7.68
C ALA A 348 -5.38 15.61 -8.55
N LEU A 349 -6.35 15.11 -9.32
CA LEU A 349 -7.23 15.92 -10.17
C LEU A 349 -8.14 16.84 -9.35
N VAL A 350 -8.77 16.32 -8.29
CA VAL A 350 -9.67 17.12 -7.43
C VAL A 350 -8.91 18.21 -6.72
N VAL A 351 -7.77 17.89 -6.10
CA VAL A 351 -6.94 18.88 -5.38
C VAL A 351 -6.41 19.91 -6.35
N PHE A 352 -5.88 19.48 -7.51
CA PHE A 352 -5.41 20.41 -8.54
C PHE A 352 -6.53 21.37 -9.00
N ALA A 353 -7.72 20.83 -9.31
CA ALA A 353 -8.86 21.63 -9.75
C ALA A 353 -9.32 22.64 -8.68
N TRP A 354 -9.39 22.23 -7.40
CA TRP A 354 -9.69 23.16 -6.30
C TRP A 354 -8.67 24.31 -6.23
N LEU A 355 -7.38 23.99 -6.35
CA LEU A 355 -6.33 25.01 -6.33
C LEU A 355 -6.42 25.97 -7.50
N GLN A 356 -6.93 25.53 -8.68
CA GLN A 356 -7.19 26.39 -9.83
C GLN A 356 -8.45 27.26 -9.68
N LEU A 357 -9.42 26.84 -8.87
CA LEU A 357 -10.64 27.61 -8.57
C LEU A 357 -10.43 28.67 -7.48
N LEU A 358 -9.37 28.54 -6.68
CA LEU A 358 -8.99 29.53 -5.66
C LEU A 358 -8.24 30.70 -6.29
N PRO A 359 -8.19 31.87 -5.63
CA PRO A 359 -7.31 32.95 -6.05
C PRO A 359 -5.86 32.44 -6.21
N HIS A 360 -5.20 32.86 -7.28
CA HIS A 360 -3.88 32.36 -7.68
C HIS A 360 -2.85 32.36 -6.54
N SER A 361 -2.84 33.40 -5.70
CA SER A 361 -1.97 33.51 -4.53
C SER A 361 -2.12 32.35 -3.54
N PHE A 362 -3.33 31.81 -3.38
CA PHE A 362 -3.57 30.65 -2.52
C PHE A 362 -3.02 29.36 -3.13
N GLY A 363 -3.17 29.17 -4.44
CA GLY A 363 -2.61 28.02 -5.16
C GLY A 363 -1.10 27.91 -5.01
N ILE A 364 -0.39 29.05 -5.16
CA ILE A 364 1.08 29.14 -5.01
C ILE A 364 1.55 28.62 -3.65
N VAL A 365 0.79 28.90 -2.57
CA VAL A 365 1.17 28.51 -1.21
C VAL A 365 0.69 27.10 -0.85
N LEU A 366 -0.52 26.73 -1.26
CA LEU A 366 -1.14 25.46 -0.83
C LEU A 366 -0.54 24.24 -1.52
N ILE A 367 -0.11 24.34 -2.78
CA ILE A 367 0.52 23.20 -3.49
C ILE A 367 1.77 22.72 -2.76
N PRO A 368 2.76 23.59 -2.46
CA PRO A 368 3.91 23.19 -1.67
C PRO A 368 3.54 22.59 -0.31
N ILE A 369 2.61 23.21 0.42
CA ILE A 369 2.19 22.74 1.75
C ILE A 369 1.64 21.32 1.66
N ILE A 370 0.76 21.03 0.70
CA ILE A 370 0.17 19.71 0.52
C ILE A 370 1.24 18.68 0.15
N LEU A 371 2.11 19.01 -0.81
CA LEU A 371 3.19 18.10 -1.24
C LEU A 371 4.13 17.76 -0.09
N ILE A 372 4.51 18.76 0.71
CA ILE A 372 5.40 18.60 1.87
C ILE A 372 4.72 17.78 2.96
N ALA A 373 3.49 18.14 3.35
CA ALA A 373 2.78 17.47 4.41
C ALA A 373 2.56 15.98 4.07
N ASN A 374 2.22 15.69 2.82
CA ASN A 374 2.03 14.32 2.36
C ASN A 374 3.35 13.54 2.32
N ALA A 375 4.45 14.15 1.83
CA ALA A 375 5.77 13.52 1.87
C ALA A 375 6.21 13.24 3.32
N PHE A 376 6.05 14.22 4.22
CA PHE A 376 6.28 14.07 5.64
C PHE A 376 5.52 12.88 6.22
N TYR A 377 4.22 12.79 5.94
CA TYR A 377 3.35 11.72 6.42
C TYR A 377 3.81 10.35 5.93
N ILE A 378 4.09 10.20 4.63
CA ILE A 378 4.56 8.95 4.05
C ILE A 378 5.88 8.49 4.68
N VAL A 379 6.87 9.38 4.76
CA VAL A 379 8.17 9.07 5.38
C VAL A 379 8.00 8.68 6.85
N LYS A 380 7.17 9.43 7.60
CA LYS A 380 6.85 9.13 9.00
C LYS A 380 6.28 7.72 9.15
N ILE A 381 5.28 7.35 8.34
CA ILE A 381 4.69 6.01 8.39
C ILE A 381 5.73 4.93 8.11
N HIS A 382 6.58 5.11 7.10
CA HIS A 382 7.66 4.17 6.84
C HIS A 382 8.61 4.00 8.03
N LEU A 383 8.98 5.09 8.71
CA LEU A 383 9.81 5.04 9.92
C LEU A 383 9.12 4.29 11.05
N LEU A 384 7.82 4.52 11.26
CA LEU A 384 7.05 3.79 12.27
C LEU A 384 7.07 2.27 12.02
N TYR A 385 6.89 1.85 10.76
CA TYR A 385 6.95 0.43 10.43
C TYR A 385 8.37 -0.17 10.46
N ILE A 386 9.41 0.63 10.24
CA ILE A 386 10.78 0.21 10.51
C ILE A 386 10.96 -0.08 12.02
N ALA A 387 10.43 0.77 12.90
CA ALA A 387 10.50 0.53 14.35
C ALA A 387 9.76 -0.75 14.77
N VAL A 388 8.57 -1.02 14.20
CA VAL A 388 7.86 -2.30 14.38
C VAL A 388 8.73 -3.47 13.95
N SER A 389 9.36 -3.38 12.80
CA SER A 389 10.27 -4.39 12.29
C SER A 389 11.48 -4.65 13.20
N VAL A 390 12.00 -3.60 13.87
CA VAL A 390 13.07 -3.74 14.87
C VAL A 390 12.57 -4.56 16.07
N LYS A 391 11.38 -4.29 16.57
CA LYS A 391 10.75 -5.07 17.65
C LYS A 391 10.58 -6.54 17.25
N ASP A 392 10.02 -6.80 16.05
CA ASP A 392 9.80 -8.15 15.57
C ASP A 392 11.11 -8.94 15.46
N LYS A 393 12.19 -8.30 15.00
CA LYS A 393 13.53 -8.91 14.97
C LYS A 393 14.11 -9.16 16.35
N ALA A 394 13.86 -8.24 17.30
CA ALA A 394 14.27 -8.42 18.68
C ALA A 394 13.55 -9.62 19.31
N LEU A 395 12.23 -9.75 19.10
CA LEU A 395 11.43 -10.89 19.56
C LEU A 395 11.95 -12.20 18.97
N ILE A 396 12.19 -12.27 17.66
CA ILE A 396 12.70 -13.47 16.99
C ILE A 396 14.06 -13.90 17.59
N ARG A 397 14.97 -12.94 17.82
CA ARG A 397 16.27 -13.25 18.42
C ARG A 397 16.16 -13.76 19.84
N TRP A 398 15.29 -13.14 20.63
CA TRP A 398 15.07 -13.56 22.00
C TRP A 398 14.43 -14.95 22.07
N LEU A 399 13.41 -15.24 21.23
CA LEU A 399 12.84 -16.58 21.15
C LEU A 399 13.89 -17.62 20.75
N ALA A 400 14.72 -17.33 19.75
CA ALA A 400 15.81 -18.23 19.34
C ALA A 400 16.84 -18.51 20.44
N ALA A 401 17.07 -17.55 21.33
CA ALA A 401 17.95 -17.70 22.49
C ALA A 401 17.31 -18.48 23.65
N ASN A 402 16.00 -18.80 23.58
CA ASN A 402 15.24 -19.52 24.60
C ASN A 402 14.64 -20.83 24.06
N PRO A 403 15.47 -21.84 23.73
CA PRO A 403 15.04 -23.05 23.03
C PRO A 403 14.00 -23.89 23.79
N GLN A 404 13.90 -23.72 25.13
CA GLN A 404 12.86 -24.38 25.95
C GLN A 404 11.44 -24.01 25.51
N LEU A 405 11.23 -22.84 24.91
CA LEU A 405 9.95 -22.43 24.36
C LEU A 405 9.58 -23.20 23.08
N GLY A 406 10.55 -23.86 22.44
CA GLY A 406 10.31 -24.69 21.25
C GLY A 406 9.46 -25.94 21.51
N SER A 407 9.26 -26.34 22.77
CA SER A 407 8.36 -27.43 23.18
C SER A 407 6.93 -26.96 23.52
N ALA A 408 6.63 -25.66 23.40
CA ALA A 408 5.31 -25.13 23.71
C ALA A 408 4.24 -25.65 22.75
N SER A 409 3.01 -25.79 23.24
CA SER A 409 1.82 -25.91 22.38
C SER A 409 1.35 -24.53 21.89
N VAL A 410 1.34 -23.55 22.80
CA VAL A 410 0.91 -22.18 22.54
C VAL A 410 1.91 -21.19 23.14
N ILE A 411 2.22 -20.15 22.35
CA ILE A 411 2.94 -18.95 22.84
C ILE A 411 1.99 -17.78 22.70
N LYS A 412 1.57 -17.22 23.85
CA LYS A 412 0.82 -15.97 23.89
C LYS A 412 1.80 -14.81 24.02
N ILE A 413 1.60 -13.76 23.22
CA ILE A 413 2.46 -12.58 23.23
C ILE A 413 1.67 -11.42 23.80
N ARG A 414 2.19 -10.87 24.92
CA ARG A 414 1.69 -9.63 25.53
C ARG A 414 2.67 -8.52 25.17
N ASP A 415 2.22 -7.61 24.32
CA ASP A 415 2.93 -6.36 24.05
C ASP A 415 2.38 -5.30 25.01
N SER A 416 2.99 -5.20 26.21
CA SER A 416 2.55 -4.26 27.25
C SER A 416 2.93 -2.82 26.92
N HIS A 417 3.81 -2.64 25.96
CA HIS A 417 4.31 -1.34 25.57
C HIS A 417 4.20 -1.08 24.07
N TRP A 418 3.38 -0.26 23.68
CA TRP A 418 3.41 0.82 22.75
C TRP A 418 3.87 0.58 21.27
N ILE A 419 4.55 -0.46 20.85
CA ILE A 419 4.81 -0.70 19.43
C ILE A 419 3.80 -1.69 18.87
N GLU A 420 2.59 -1.26 18.83
CA GLU A 420 1.56 -1.86 18.00
C GLU A 420 1.75 -1.41 16.55
N TYR A 421 1.23 -2.16 15.57
CA TYR A 421 1.24 -1.70 14.19
C TYR A 421 0.50 -0.37 14.11
N PRO A 422 1.13 0.70 13.61
CA PRO A 422 0.45 1.98 13.52
C PRO A 422 -0.79 1.85 12.62
N PHE A 423 -1.89 2.44 13.06
CA PHE A 423 -3.16 2.53 12.33
C PHE A 423 -3.98 1.24 12.19
N GLU A 424 -3.62 0.14 12.85
CA GLU A 424 -4.45 -1.05 12.84
C GLU A 424 -5.14 -1.29 14.20
N PRO A 425 -6.42 -1.74 14.21
CA PRO A 425 -7.07 -2.20 15.43
C PRO A 425 -6.27 -3.34 16.06
N ARG A 426 -6.22 -3.41 17.39
CA ARG A 426 -5.50 -4.45 18.14
C ARG A 426 -5.79 -5.87 17.65
N SER A 427 -7.02 -6.12 17.21
CA SER A 427 -7.47 -7.43 16.71
C SER A 427 -6.84 -7.89 15.39
N THR A 428 -6.18 -7.00 14.64
CA THR A 428 -5.60 -7.32 13.33
C THR A 428 -4.08 -7.33 13.32
N MET A 429 -3.44 -6.87 14.40
CA MET A 429 -2.01 -6.55 14.43
C MET A 429 -1.09 -7.74 14.40
N TYR A 430 -1.45 -8.76 15.16
CA TYR A 430 -0.75 -10.03 15.18
C TYR A 430 -1.76 -11.15 14.96
N TRP A 431 -2.27 -11.21 13.76
CA TRP A 431 -3.05 -12.38 13.40
C TRP A 431 -2.25 -13.63 13.78
N PRO A 432 -2.87 -14.63 14.38
CA PRO A 432 -2.19 -15.87 14.75
C PRO A 432 -1.34 -16.46 13.64
N ALA A 433 -1.75 -16.24 12.37
CA ALA A 433 -0.98 -16.65 11.22
C ALA A 433 0.42 -16.03 11.18
N TYR A 434 0.55 -14.73 11.43
CA TYR A 434 1.83 -14.02 11.31
C TYR A 434 2.76 -14.35 12.46
N LEU A 435 2.26 -14.34 13.70
CA LEU A 435 3.04 -14.73 14.87
C LEU A 435 3.50 -16.18 14.79
N SER A 436 2.61 -17.08 14.36
CA SER A 436 2.96 -18.49 14.18
C SER A 436 3.99 -18.68 13.05
N CYS A 437 3.93 -17.88 11.97
CA CYS A 437 4.97 -17.88 10.95
C CYS A 437 6.32 -17.41 11.50
N MET A 438 6.35 -16.36 12.35
CA MET A 438 7.58 -15.89 13.02
C MET A 438 8.20 -17.00 13.87
N VAL A 439 7.38 -17.67 14.69
CA VAL A 439 7.81 -18.78 15.54
C VAL A 439 8.34 -19.94 14.71
N LYS A 440 7.64 -20.27 13.62
CA LYS A 440 8.03 -21.37 12.72
C LYS A 440 9.30 -21.08 11.91
N LEU A 441 9.65 -19.82 11.69
CA LEU A 441 10.94 -19.43 11.10
C LEU A 441 12.11 -19.74 12.04
N ILE A 442 11.86 -19.75 13.36
CA ILE A 442 12.86 -20.09 14.38
C ILE A 442 12.96 -21.60 14.55
N TRP A 443 11.81 -22.27 14.65
CA TRP A 443 11.68 -23.72 14.84
C TRP A 443 10.83 -24.33 13.70
N PRO A 444 11.44 -24.65 12.55
CA PRO A 444 10.72 -25.06 11.34
C PRO A 444 9.81 -26.28 11.52
N GLU A 445 10.23 -27.25 12.35
CA GLU A 445 9.49 -28.48 12.62
C GLU A 445 8.41 -28.33 13.71
N SER A 446 8.38 -27.19 14.40
CA SER A 446 7.41 -26.96 15.47
C SER A 446 5.99 -26.75 14.93
N ARG A 447 5.01 -27.09 15.75
CA ARG A 447 3.59 -26.83 15.52
C ARG A 447 3.03 -25.94 16.62
N ILE A 448 3.76 -24.89 16.94
CA ILE A 448 3.43 -23.95 18.01
C ILE A 448 2.45 -22.91 17.44
N LEU A 449 1.28 -22.81 18.05
CA LEU A 449 0.35 -21.72 17.79
C LEU A 449 0.84 -20.47 18.55
N ALA A 450 1.07 -19.37 17.84
CA ALA A 450 1.39 -18.10 18.48
C ALA A 450 0.26 -17.09 18.26
N VAL A 451 -0.20 -16.47 19.35
CA VAL A 451 -1.34 -15.54 19.38
C VAL A 451 -1.04 -14.35 20.28
N LEU A 452 -1.82 -13.28 20.15
CA LEU A 452 -1.84 -12.22 21.17
C LEU A 452 -2.47 -12.71 22.47
N ASP A 453 -2.00 -12.18 23.60
CA ASP A 453 -2.54 -12.54 24.91
C ASP A 453 -4.03 -12.20 25.09
N ASN A 454 -4.52 -11.18 24.42
CA ASN A 454 -5.93 -10.77 24.42
C ASN A 454 -6.76 -11.39 23.29
N TRP A 455 -6.30 -12.48 22.68
CA TRP A 455 -7.04 -13.19 21.66
C TRP A 455 -8.36 -13.76 22.24
N ASP A 456 -9.49 -13.39 21.62
CA ASP A 456 -10.84 -13.84 22.00
C ASP A 456 -11.12 -13.83 23.52
N ALA A 457 -10.77 -12.74 24.20
CA ALA A 457 -10.96 -12.56 25.65
C ALA A 457 -10.20 -13.55 26.55
N SER A 458 -9.17 -14.21 26.03
CA SER A 458 -8.33 -15.17 26.78
C SER A 458 -7.18 -14.51 27.56
N GLU A 459 -7.26 -13.22 27.83
CA GLU A 459 -6.17 -12.46 28.47
C GLU A 459 -5.71 -13.08 29.79
N GLY A 460 -4.42 -13.35 29.91
CA GLY A 460 -3.77 -13.85 31.13
C GLY A 460 -4.00 -15.32 31.44
N ARG A 461 -4.71 -16.11 30.61
CA ARG A 461 -4.96 -17.55 30.81
C ARG A 461 -4.54 -18.41 29.61
N SER A 462 -4.45 -19.70 29.81
CA SER A 462 -4.27 -20.68 28.74
C SER A 462 -5.47 -20.72 27.78
N LEU A 463 -5.20 -21.00 26.50
CA LEU A 463 -6.22 -21.30 25.51
C LEU A 463 -6.80 -22.71 25.75
N THR A 464 -8.10 -22.84 25.63
CA THR A 464 -8.79 -24.12 25.56
C THR A 464 -8.58 -24.80 24.22
N SER A 465 -8.90 -26.10 24.12
CA SER A 465 -8.82 -26.82 22.84
C SER A 465 -9.69 -26.22 21.77
N ASP A 466 -10.89 -25.76 22.11
CA ASP A 466 -11.84 -25.14 21.17
C ASP A 466 -11.31 -23.79 20.66
N GLU A 467 -10.71 -22.97 21.52
CA GLU A 467 -10.07 -21.69 21.12
C GLU A 467 -8.84 -21.92 20.22
N ILE A 468 -8.09 -23.01 20.45
CA ILE A 468 -6.98 -23.40 19.57
C ILE A 468 -7.52 -23.81 18.19
N GLU A 469 -8.57 -24.65 18.14
CA GLU A 469 -9.21 -25.03 16.88
C GLU A 469 -9.77 -23.80 16.15
N GLU A 470 -10.47 -22.92 16.85
CA GLU A 470 -11.01 -21.68 16.29
C GLU A 470 -9.89 -20.79 15.71
N ALA A 471 -8.76 -20.64 16.41
CA ALA A 471 -7.61 -19.89 15.91
C ALA A 471 -7.00 -20.53 14.65
N LEU A 472 -6.98 -21.86 14.56
CA LEU A 472 -6.51 -22.58 13.38
C LEU A 472 -7.49 -22.47 12.21
N GLU A 473 -8.79 -22.49 12.45
CA GLU A 473 -9.82 -22.38 11.42
C GLU A 473 -9.94 -20.95 10.87
N LYS A 474 -9.96 -19.96 11.74
CA LYS A 474 -10.10 -18.53 11.37
C LYS A 474 -8.89 -17.97 10.66
N THR A 475 -7.76 -18.68 10.68
CA THR A 475 -6.51 -18.16 10.17
C THR A 475 -5.95 -19.02 9.05
N THR A 476 -5.19 -18.39 8.16
CA THR A 476 -4.48 -19.07 7.08
C THR A 476 -3.35 -19.99 7.54
N ILE A 477 -3.18 -20.19 8.86
CA ILE A 477 -2.18 -21.07 9.46
C ILE A 477 -2.33 -22.50 8.93
N ARG A 478 -3.54 -22.96 8.65
CA ARG A 478 -3.81 -24.28 8.09
C ARG A 478 -2.99 -24.64 6.85
N TYR A 479 -2.47 -23.66 6.11
CA TYR A 479 -1.60 -23.90 4.96
C TYR A 479 -0.15 -24.16 5.32
N SER A 480 0.27 -23.74 6.51
CA SER A 480 1.66 -23.82 6.96
C SER A 480 1.85 -24.79 8.12
N PHE A 481 0.75 -25.24 8.76
CA PHE A 481 0.74 -26.17 9.87
C PHE A 481 -0.01 -27.45 9.48
N ALA A 482 0.46 -28.59 9.98
CA ALA A 482 -0.38 -29.77 10.03
C ALA A 482 -1.57 -29.49 10.95
N PRO A 483 -2.71 -30.19 10.77
CA PRO A 483 -3.99 -29.85 11.42
C PRO A 483 -4.00 -29.94 12.95
N GLN A 484 -2.89 -30.21 13.59
CA GLN A 484 -2.79 -30.34 15.04
C GLN A 484 -1.66 -29.50 15.59
N VAL A 485 -1.94 -28.74 16.63
CA VAL A 485 -0.92 -28.10 17.49
C VAL A 485 -0.22 -29.20 18.27
N GLN A 486 1.11 -29.08 18.44
CA GLN A 486 1.86 -30.06 19.23
C GLN A 486 1.39 -30.04 20.69
N PRO A 487 1.29 -31.21 21.37
CA PRO A 487 1.07 -31.23 22.81
C PRO A 487 2.22 -30.56 23.56
N GLY A 488 1.90 -29.78 24.57
CA GLY A 488 2.94 -29.12 25.35
C GLY A 488 2.40 -28.01 26.27
N PRO A 489 3.28 -27.39 27.06
CA PRO A 489 2.91 -26.28 27.92
C PRO A 489 2.54 -25.05 27.11
N GLN A 490 1.76 -24.15 27.70
CA GLN A 490 1.48 -22.83 27.17
C GLN A 490 2.32 -21.80 27.91
N TYR A 491 2.82 -20.81 27.17
CA TYR A 491 3.65 -19.74 27.71
C TYR A 491 3.11 -18.36 27.35
N LEU A 492 3.24 -17.43 28.30
CA LEU A 492 3.04 -16.01 28.06
C LEU A 492 4.41 -15.33 27.90
N VAL A 493 4.65 -14.73 26.77
CA VAL A 493 5.83 -13.91 26.50
C VAL A 493 5.42 -12.44 26.58
N THR A 494 5.95 -11.71 27.54
CA THR A 494 5.73 -10.28 27.74
C THR A 494 6.87 -9.50 27.11
N ILE A 495 6.55 -8.50 26.31
CA ILE A 495 7.48 -7.53 25.71
C ILE A 495 7.41 -6.26 26.53
N GLU A 496 8.52 -5.80 27.07
CA GLU A 496 8.63 -4.57 27.82
C GLU A 496 9.71 -3.65 27.22
N ALA A 497 9.44 -2.34 27.20
CA ALA A 497 10.48 -1.36 26.92
C ALA A 497 11.19 -1.00 28.24
N PRO A 498 12.53 -0.81 28.25
CA PRO A 498 13.27 -0.39 29.45
C PRO A 498 12.69 0.90 30.02
N ALA A 499 12.54 0.93 31.34
CA ALA A 499 11.91 2.06 32.05
C ALA A 499 12.60 3.40 31.79
N ASP A 500 13.91 3.39 31.58
CA ASP A 500 14.74 4.59 31.39
C ASP A 500 14.70 5.13 29.96
N SER A 501 14.10 4.42 29.03
CA SER A 501 14.10 4.86 27.62
C SER A 501 13.08 5.97 27.35
N PHE A 502 12.08 6.16 28.24
CA PHE A 502 11.03 7.18 28.09
C PHE A 502 10.37 7.52 29.40
N ASP A 503 10.09 8.81 29.64
CA ASP A 503 9.03 9.28 30.52
C ASP A 503 7.68 8.76 29.98
N ALA A 504 7.42 7.46 30.17
CA ALA A 504 6.17 6.86 29.79
C ALA A 504 5.10 7.36 30.77
N PRO A 505 4.13 8.16 30.32
CA PRO A 505 3.00 8.49 31.18
C PRO A 505 2.33 7.17 31.58
N LYS A 506 2.06 7.01 32.89
CA LYS A 506 1.31 5.87 33.43
C LYS A 506 0.02 5.73 32.61
N PHE A 507 -0.16 4.61 31.96
CA PHE A 507 -1.27 4.35 31.08
C PHE A 507 -2.58 4.27 31.86
N ASP A 508 -3.47 5.23 31.61
CA ASP A 508 -4.89 5.04 31.81
C ASP A 508 -5.42 4.22 30.62
N ARG A 509 -5.96 3.03 30.91
CA ARG A 509 -6.27 1.97 29.94
C ARG A 509 -7.53 2.22 29.10
N THR A 510 -7.93 3.45 28.88
CA THR A 510 -9.00 3.73 27.93
C THR A 510 -8.43 3.62 26.51
N PRO A 511 -8.75 2.57 25.76
CA PRO A 511 -8.35 2.49 24.36
C PRO A 511 -9.04 3.64 23.63
N ASP A 512 -8.26 4.48 22.97
CA ASP A 512 -8.84 5.28 21.90
C ASP A 512 -9.43 4.29 20.89
N GLU A 513 -10.73 4.33 20.68
CA GLU A 513 -11.50 3.40 19.82
C GLU A 513 -10.99 3.36 18.36
N ARG A 514 -10.00 4.16 18.02
CA ARG A 514 -9.44 4.33 16.67
C ARG A 514 -8.21 3.50 16.36
N GLY A 515 -7.59 2.81 17.33
CA GLY A 515 -6.41 1.98 17.08
C GLY A 515 -5.14 2.73 16.66
N ASP A 516 -5.13 4.05 16.78
CA ASP A 516 -3.95 4.86 16.46
C ASP A 516 -2.86 4.69 17.53
N VAL A 517 -1.60 4.62 17.10
CA VAL A 517 -0.47 4.72 18.05
C VAL A 517 -0.59 6.03 18.80
N HIS A 518 -0.60 5.94 20.13
CA HIS A 518 -0.78 7.12 20.96
C HIS A 518 0.25 8.19 20.57
N PRO A 519 -0.15 9.45 20.32
CA PRO A 519 0.73 10.49 19.78
C PRO A 519 2.03 10.69 20.58
N SER A 520 2.01 10.43 21.88
CA SER A 520 3.19 10.55 22.75
C SER A 520 4.27 9.49 22.49
N LYS A 521 3.94 8.39 21.81
CA LYS A 521 4.88 7.27 21.53
C LYS A 521 5.55 7.33 20.16
N GLN A 522 4.96 8.06 19.24
CA GLN A 522 5.48 8.18 17.87
C GLN A 522 6.90 8.75 17.81
N PRO A 523 7.30 9.76 18.61
CA PRO A 523 8.67 10.26 18.64
C PRO A 523 9.70 9.18 18.94
N ALA A 524 9.38 8.29 19.85
CA ALA A 524 10.24 7.20 20.25
C ALA A 524 10.42 6.18 19.11
N MET A 525 9.33 5.81 18.44
CA MET A 525 9.39 4.88 17.32
C MET A 525 10.25 5.44 16.18
N VAL A 526 10.10 6.72 15.85
CA VAL A 526 10.92 7.38 14.84
C VAL A 526 12.40 7.36 15.24
N ARG A 527 12.73 7.61 16.52
CA ARG A 527 14.10 7.54 17.04
C ARG A 527 14.68 6.13 16.87
N ILE A 528 13.95 5.10 17.27
CA ILE A 528 14.38 3.70 17.12
C ILE A 528 14.66 3.38 15.64
N ALA A 529 13.77 3.81 14.73
CA ALA A 529 13.93 3.58 13.31
C ALA A 529 15.19 4.27 12.75
N LEU A 530 15.42 5.53 13.12
CA LEU A 530 16.59 6.29 12.68
C LEU A 530 17.90 5.69 13.25
N GLU A 531 17.91 5.31 14.53
CA GLU A 531 19.06 4.64 15.15
C GLU A 531 19.34 3.30 14.46
N TYR A 532 18.31 2.49 14.23
CA TYR A 532 18.46 1.24 13.49
C TYR A 532 19.06 1.45 12.11
N LEU A 533 18.55 2.41 11.34
CA LEU A 533 19.07 2.72 10.00
C LEU A 533 20.52 3.19 10.07
N TYR A 534 20.85 4.06 11.01
CA TYR A 534 22.22 4.53 11.21
C TYR A 534 23.16 3.37 11.50
N LEU A 535 22.86 2.53 12.50
CA LEU A 535 23.71 1.40 12.89
C LEU A 535 23.82 0.36 11.78
N LYS A 536 22.74 0.09 11.05
CA LYS A 536 22.74 -0.84 9.93
C LYS A 536 23.77 -0.47 8.85
N TRP A 537 23.92 0.82 8.57
CA TRP A 537 24.79 1.31 7.50
C TRP A 537 26.20 1.66 7.95
N PHE A 538 26.35 2.24 9.14
CA PHE A 538 27.62 2.80 9.60
C PHE A 538 28.29 1.97 10.69
N SER A 539 27.55 1.15 11.44
CA SER A 539 28.08 0.36 12.56
C SER A 539 27.36 -0.98 12.73
N PRO A 540 27.33 -1.86 11.68
CA PRO A 540 26.51 -3.08 11.69
C PRO A 540 26.85 -4.06 12.82
N HIS A 541 28.09 -4.03 13.35
CA HIS A 541 28.52 -4.83 14.48
C HIS A 541 27.88 -4.43 15.82
N GLN A 542 27.33 -3.22 15.91
CA GLN A 542 26.62 -2.73 17.11
C GLN A 542 25.10 -2.93 17.02
N LEU A 543 24.61 -3.45 15.88
CA LEU A 543 23.17 -3.56 15.63
C LEU A 543 22.43 -4.41 16.68
N SER A 544 23.09 -5.44 17.25
CA SER A 544 22.51 -6.26 18.31
C SER A 544 22.21 -5.47 19.58
N LYS A 545 23.03 -4.47 19.90
CA LYS A 545 22.85 -3.62 21.08
C LYS A 545 21.58 -2.77 21.02
N THR A 546 21.16 -2.39 19.80
CA THR A 546 19.91 -1.63 19.61
C THR A 546 18.69 -2.42 20.08
N PHE A 547 18.69 -3.75 19.84
CA PHE A 547 17.57 -4.58 20.26
C PHE A 547 17.47 -4.68 21.78
N GLU A 548 18.61 -4.89 22.44
CA GLU A 548 18.71 -5.01 23.90
C GLU A 548 18.42 -3.68 24.60
N ALA A 549 18.79 -2.55 23.97
CA ALA A 549 18.57 -1.23 24.51
C ALA A 549 17.08 -0.80 24.51
N HIS A 550 16.28 -1.35 23.59
CA HIS A 550 14.90 -0.90 23.40
C HIS A 550 13.84 -1.90 23.87
N PHE A 551 14.20 -3.19 24.06
CA PHE A 551 13.22 -4.24 24.37
C PHE A 551 13.75 -5.22 25.41
N SER A 552 12.91 -5.51 26.39
CA SER A 552 13.08 -6.60 27.35
C SER A 552 11.97 -7.63 27.16
N PHE A 553 12.30 -8.90 27.35
CA PHE A 553 11.37 -10.00 27.11
C PHE A 553 11.37 -10.94 28.31
N PHE A 554 10.18 -11.36 28.74
CA PHE A 554 9.99 -12.28 29.85
C PHE A 554 9.03 -13.39 29.43
N ALA A 555 9.28 -14.62 29.86
CA ALA A 555 8.37 -15.73 29.65
C ALA A 555 7.89 -16.30 30.99
N SER A 556 6.59 -16.54 31.11
CA SER A 556 5.97 -17.27 32.19
C SER A 556 5.14 -18.42 31.66
N ARG A 557 5.11 -19.54 32.40
CA ARG A 557 4.22 -20.66 32.06
C ARG A 557 2.80 -20.30 32.49
N LEU A 558 1.83 -20.51 31.59
CA LEU A 558 0.40 -20.30 31.84
C LEU A 558 -0.24 -21.52 32.49
#